data_1a9145b103e65e034ed1280e63b230f4
#
_entry.id   1a9145b103e65e034ed1280e63b230f4
#
_cell.length_a   1.000
_cell.length_b   1.000
_cell.length_c   1.000
_cell.angle_alpha   90.00
_cell.angle_beta   90.00
_cell.angle_gamma   90.00
#
_symmetry.space_group_name_H-M   'P 1'
#
loop_
_entity.id
_entity.type
_entity.pdbx_description
1 polymer ?
#
loop_
_entity_poly.entity_id
_entity_poly.type
_entity_poly.pdbx_seq_one_letter_code
_entity_poly.pdbx_strand_id
1 'polypeptide(L)'
;MNKPFIKYLLSGGFNTLVTYLMYLLLLNIMNYNMAYSISYVAGILLSYYLNSVFVFQEKISLRKFIKYPVVYIVQYLINLVLLNILIEYAGLSTKIVPIITIVITIPITFLLTKFIIKGK
;
A
#
# COMPACT_ATOMS: atom_id res chain seq x y z
N MET A 1 5.30 20.47 6.99
CA MET A 1 4.99 19.22 6.35
C MET A 1 3.51 18.86 6.49
N ASN A 2 2.99 18.22 5.51
CA ASN A 2 1.57 17.92 5.43
C ASN A 2 1.16 16.87 6.47
N LYS A 3 0.19 17.22 7.36
CA LYS A 3 -0.29 16.29 8.37
C LYS A 3 -0.91 15.03 7.77
N PRO A 4 -1.73 15.11 6.70
CA PRO A 4 -2.26 13.89 6.10
C PRO A 4 -1.18 12.95 5.60
N PHE A 5 -0.07 13.48 5.08
CA PHE A 5 1.02 12.64 4.61
C PHE A 5 1.68 11.87 5.76
N ILE A 6 1.89 12.55 6.89
CA ILE A 6 2.46 11.89 8.08
C ILE A 6 1.52 10.80 8.59
N LYS A 7 0.21 11.11 8.64
CA LYS A 7 -0.79 10.11 9.03
C LYS A 7 -0.83 8.93 8.07
N TYR A 8 -0.64 9.22 6.78
CA TYR A 8 -0.58 8.17 5.77
C TYR A 8 0.58 7.21 6.02
N LEU A 9 1.76 7.74 6.34
CA LEU A 9 2.92 6.93 6.65
C LEU A 9 2.70 6.11 7.92
N LEU A 10 2.11 6.72 8.94
CA LEU A 10 1.82 6.01 10.19
C LEU A 10 0.79 4.90 9.98
N SER A 11 -0.25 5.16 9.19
CA SER A 11 -1.26 4.15 8.93
C SER A 11 -0.68 2.99 8.12
N GLY A 12 0.23 3.28 7.18
CA GLY A 12 0.92 2.25 6.41
C GLY A 12 1.76 1.35 7.30
N GLY A 13 2.50 1.95 8.24
CA GLY A 13 3.30 1.19 9.19
C GLY A 13 2.42 0.32 10.09
N PHE A 14 1.34 0.89 10.61
CA PHE A 14 0.40 0.15 11.43
C PHE A 14 -0.25 -0.99 10.66
N ASN A 15 -0.66 -0.72 9.42
CA ASN A 15 -1.26 -1.73 8.56
C ASN A 15 -0.30 -2.90 8.32
N THR A 16 0.96 -2.58 8.02
CA THR A 16 1.98 -3.60 7.79
C THR A 16 2.20 -4.45 9.04
N LEU A 17 2.25 -3.82 10.20
CA LEU A 17 2.43 -4.56 11.46
C LEU A 17 1.26 -5.49 11.71
N VAL A 18 0.02 -5.01 11.56
CA VAL A 18 -1.17 -5.82 11.81
C VAL A 18 -1.24 -7.01 10.85
N THR A 19 -1.00 -6.78 9.56
CA THR A 19 -1.08 -7.85 8.57
C THR A 19 0.05 -8.86 8.73
N TYR A 20 1.23 -8.42 9.16
CA TYR A 20 2.33 -9.33 9.42
C TYR A 20 2.01 -10.24 10.60
N LEU A 21 1.46 -9.67 11.70
CA LEU A 21 1.05 -10.46 12.84
C LEU A 21 -0.06 -11.44 12.47
N MET A 22 -1.02 -10.99 11.66
CA MET A 22 -2.07 -11.87 11.16
C MET A 22 -1.49 -13.03 10.35
N TYR A 23 -0.52 -12.74 9.48
CA TYR A 23 0.14 -13.75 8.69
C TYR A 23 0.79 -14.80 9.59
N LEU A 24 1.52 -14.37 10.63
CA LEU A 24 2.18 -15.28 11.54
C LEU A 24 1.17 -16.18 12.27
N LEU A 25 0.06 -15.60 12.71
CA LEU A 25 -0.98 -16.38 13.39
C LEU A 25 -1.63 -17.39 12.46
N LEU A 26 -1.91 -16.99 11.21
CA LEU A 26 -2.53 -17.87 10.24
C LEU A 26 -1.62 -19.03 9.82
N LEU A 27 -0.31 -18.84 9.90
CA LEU A 27 0.63 -19.92 9.58
C LEU A 27 0.46 -21.14 10.48
N ASN A 28 -0.15 -20.96 11.65
CA ASN A 28 -0.39 -22.07 12.57
C ASN A 28 -1.53 -22.99 12.13
N ILE A 29 -2.40 -22.51 11.24
CA ILE A 29 -3.61 -23.25 10.85
C ILE A 29 -3.73 -23.43 9.34
N MET A 30 -2.85 -22.83 8.54
CA MET A 30 -2.90 -22.95 7.09
C MET A 30 -1.52 -22.78 6.50
N ASN A 31 -1.36 -23.13 5.20
CA ASN A 31 -0.08 -22.98 4.54
C ASN A 31 0.25 -21.50 4.27
N TYR A 32 1.50 -21.23 3.90
CA TYR A 32 1.95 -19.85 3.74
C TYR A 32 1.26 -19.13 2.58
N ASN A 33 0.87 -19.83 1.52
CA ASN A 33 0.18 -19.20 0.41
C ASN A 33 -1.19 -18.65 0.83
N MET A 34 -1.95 -19.46 1.57
CA MET A 34 -3.26 -19.02 2.06
C MET A 34 -3.14 -17.95 3.13
N ALA A 35 -2.18 -18.12 4.05
CA ALA A 35 -1.95 -17.15 5.11
C ALA A 35 -1.59 -15.79 4.51
N TYR A 36 -0.71 -15.77 3.52
CA TYR A 36 -0.30 -14.53 2.85
C TYR A 36 -1.47 -13.88 2.12
N SER A 37 -2.24 -14.68 1.36
CA SER A 37 -3.37 -14.16 0.59
C SER A 37 -4.43 -13.55 1.49
N ILE A 38 -4.79 -14.23 2.57
CA ILE A 38 -5.79 -13.72 3.50
C ILE A 38 -5.30 -12.45 4.17
N SER A 39 -4.03 -12.43 4.61
CA SER A 39 -3.45 -11.25 5.24
C SER A 39 -3.39 -10.08 4.26
N TYR A 40 -3.09 -10.36 2.99
CA TYR A 40 -3.02 -9.33 1.96
C TYR A 40 -4.38 -8.67 1.74
N VAL A 41 -5.44 -9.50 1.60
CA VAL A 41 -6.80 -8.97 1.44
C VAL A 41 -7.22 -8.17 2.67
N ALA A 42 -6.95 -8.71 3.86
CA ALA A 42 -7.26 -8.00 5.10
C ALA A 42 -6.51 -6.66 5.16
N GLY A 43 -5.27 -6.65 4.66
CA GLY A 43 -4.47 -5.43 4.60
C GLY A 43 -5.09 -4.37 3.71
N ILE A 44 -5.64 -4.77 2.56
CA ILE A 44 -6.31 -3.83 1.66
C ILE A 44 -7.53 -3.22 2.35
N LEU A 45 -8.33 -4.06 3.03
CA LEU A 45 -9.51 -3.59 3.75
C LEU A 45 -9.12 -2.63 4.86
N LEU A 46 -8.12 -2.99 5.66
CA LEU A 46 -7.65 -2.15 6.75
C LEU A 46 -7.04 -0.85 6.22
N SER A 47 -6.28 -0.94 5.13
CA SER A 47 -5.68 0.24 4.51
C SER A 47 -6.75 1.24 4.07
N TYR A 48 -7.81 0.75 3.43
CA TYR A 48 -8.90 1.63 3.01
C TYR A 48 -9.55 2.30 4.23
N TYR A 49 -9.82 1.52 5.28
CA TYR A 49 -10.43 2.05 6.49
C TYR A 49 -9.53 3.12 7.14
N LEU A 50 -8.26 2.81 7.31
CA LEU A 50 -7.33 3.75 7.96
C LEU A 50 -7.17 5.02 7.14
N ASN A 51 -7.03 4.89 5.82
CA ASN A 51 -6.88 6.07 4.98
C ASN A 51 -8.15 6.91 4.96
N SER A 52 -9.32 6.29 4.95
CA SER A 52 -10.57 7.03 4.95
C SER A 52 -10.79 7.75 6.27
N VAL A 53 -10.72 7.03 7.38
CA VAL A 53 -11.11 7.57 8.68
C VAL A 53 -9.98 8.34 9.35
N PHE A 54 -8.77 7.79 9.37
CA PHE A 54 -7.66 8.38 10.10
C PHE A 54 -6.91 9.43 9.28
N VAL A 55 -6.56 9.10 8.03
CA VAL A 55 -5.70 9.99 7.23
C VAL A 55 -6.48 11.16 6.64
N PHE A 56 -7.56 10.86 5.93
CA PHE A 56 -8.31 11.88 5.18
C PHE A 56 -9.62 12.29 5.82
N GLN A 57 -10.04 11.61 6.88
CA GLN A 57 -11.25 11.95 7.65
C GLN A 57 -12.48 12.06 6.77
N GLU A 58 -12.68 11.04 5.93
CA GLU A 58 -13.83 10.95 5.02
C GLU A 58 -14.71 9.77 5.41
N LYS A 59 -15.96 9.82 4.97
CA LYS A 59 -16.89 8.73 5.24
C LYS A 59 -16.55 7.51 4.39
N ILE A 60 -16.70 6.33 4.98
CA ILE A 60 -16.53 5.08 4.26
C ILE A 60 -17.68 4.91 3.28
N SER A 61 -17.35 4.51 2.04
CA SER A 61 -18.31 4.37 0.96
C SER A 61 -17.96 3.14 0.14
N LEU A 62 -18.97 2.35 -0.19
CA LEU A 62 -18.76 1.17 -1.05
C LEU A 62 -18.23 1.59 -2.42
N ARG A 63 -18.72 2.71 -2.95
CA ARG A 63 -18.29 3.23 -4.23
C ARG A 63 -16.79 3.54 -4.22
N LYS A 64 -16.30 4.18 -3.17
CA LYS A 64 -14.88 4.50 -3.04
C LYS A 64 -14.07 3.23 -2.79
N PHE A 65 -14.59 2.31 -2.01
CA PHE A 65 -13.93 1.06 -1.71
C PHE A 65 -13.70 0.24 -2.99
N ILE A 66 -14.66 0.23 -3.89
CA ILE A 66 -14.53 -0.48 -5.16
C ILE A 66 -13.42 0.12 -6.02
N LYS A 67 -13.22 1.43 -5.93
CA LYS A 67 -12.16 2.13 -6.67
C LYS A 67 -10.78 1.99 -6.03
N TYR A 68 -10.73 1.67 -4.75
CA TYR A 68 -9.47 1.66 -4.01
C TYR A 68 -8.41 0.69 -4.57
N PRO A 69 -8.76 -0.51 -5.05
CA PRO A 69 -7.75 -1.40 -5.62
C PRO A 69 -6.96 -0.80 -6.79
N VAL A 70 -7.47 0.24 -7.44
CA VAL A 70 -6.75 0.94 -8.50
C VAL A 70 -5.42 1.47 -7.98
N VAL A 71 -5.36 1.89 -6.70
CA VAL A 71 -4.12 2.36 -6.09
C VAL A 71 -3.04 1.27 -6.18
N TYR A 72 -3.40 0.04 -5.84
CA TYR A 72 -2.46 -1.08 -5.84
C TYR A 72 -2.04 -1.47 -7.25
N ILE A 73 -2.97 -1.43 -8.20
CA ILE A 73 -2.66 -1.73 -9.60
C ILE A 73 -1.67 -0.71 -10.15
N VAL A 74 -1.93 0.58 -9.92
CA VAL A 74 -1.04 1.66 -10.38
C VAL A 74 0.32 1.55 -9.70
N GLN A 75 0.34 1.29 -8.40
CA GLN A 75 1.58 1.13 -7.65
C GLN A 75 2.42 -0.02 -8.22
N TYR A 76 1.77 -1.15 -8.50
CA TYR A 76 2.45 -2.30 -9.08
C TYR A 76 3.07 -1.97 -10.43
N LEU A 77 2.31 -1.30 -11.32
CA LEU A 77 2.80 -0.94 -12.64
C LEU A 77 3.97 0.04 -12.54
N ILE A 78 3.87 1.05 -11.68
CA ILE A 78 4.94 2.00 -11.48
C ILE A 78 6.20 1.31 -10.96
N ASN A 79 6.03 0.40 -9.99
CA ASN A 79 7.15 -0.34 -9.44
C ASN A 79 7.85 -1.18 -10.49
N LEU A 80 7.08 -1.84 -11.37
CA LEU A 80 7.68 -2.63 -12.45
C LEU A 80 8.49 -1.75 -13.40
N VAL A 81 7.92 -0.62 -13.81
CA VAL A 81 8.61 0.29 -14.73
C VAL A 81 9.89 0.82 -14.09
N LEU A 82 9.80 1.29 -12.85
CA LEU A 82 10.97 1.82 -12.15
C LEU A 82 12.02 0.74 -11.92
N LEU A 83 11.59 -0.46 -11.54
CA LEU A 83 12.51 -1.56 -11.31
C LEU A 83 13.35 -1.85 -12.55
N ASN A 84 12.68 -1.99 -13.68
CA ASN A 84 13.37 -2.28 -14.93
C ASN A 84 14.28 -1.14 -15.38
N ILE A 85 13.80 0.10 -15.27
CA ILE A 85 14.59 1.26 -15.65
C ILE A 85 15.84 1.38 -14.79
N LEU A 86 15.70 1.24 -13.48
CA LEU A 86 16.82 1.44 -12.57
C LEU A 86 17.84 0.30 -12.66
N ILE A 87 17.38 -0.93 -12.88
CA ILE A 87 18.31 -2.07 -13.00
C ILE A 87 18.96 -2.11 -14.36
N GLU A 88 18.17 -2.04 -15.44
CA GLU A 88 18.67 -2.26 -16.79
C GLU A 88 19.39 -1.05 -17.37
N TYR A 89 18.90 0.15 -17.09
CA TYR A 89 19.45 1.37 -17.70
C TYR A 89 20.39 2.13 -16.78
N ALA A 90 20.09 2.20 -15.49
CA ALA A 90 20.93 2.90 -14.53
C ALA A 90 21.98 1.99 -13.89
N GLY A 91 21.85 0.67 -14.06
CA GLY A 91 22.84 -0.28 -13.57
C GLY A 91 22.87 -0.44 -12.06
N LEU A 92 21.77 -0.10 -11.37
CA LEU A 92 21.72 -0.21 -9.92
C LEU A 92 21.50 -1.65 -9.46
N SER A 93 21.89 -1.94 -8.23
CA SER A 93 21.78 -3.26 -7.65
C SER A 93 20.31 -3.69 -7.47
N THR A 94 20.03 -4.96 -7.82
CA THR A 94 18.68 -5.52 -7.62
C THR A 94 18.26 -5.53 -6.15
N LYS A 95 19.22 -5.44 -5.23
CA LYS A 95 18.92 -5.44 -3.80
C LYS A 95 18.50 -4.06 -3.29
N ILE A 96 19.00 -3.00 -3.92
CA ILE A 96 18.74 -1.61 -3.49
C ILE A 96 17.52 -1.03 -4.18
N VAL A 97 17.30 -1.39 -5.44
CA VAL A 97 16.24 -0.80 -6.27
C VAL A 97 14.84 -0.91 -5.64
N PRO A 98 14.44 -2.05 -5.04
CA PRO A 98 13.11 -2.09 -4.41
C PRO A 98 12.90 -1.01 -3.34
N ILE A 99 13.94 -0.68 -2.59
CA ILE A 99 13.85 0.38 -1.57
C ILE A 99 13.66 1.73 -2.24
N ILE A 100 14.38 1.98 -3.33
CA ILE A 100 14.27 3.23 -4.08
C ILE A 100 12.88 3.37 -4.68
N THR A 101 12.34 2.29 -5.27
CA THR A 101 11.01 2.34 -5.88
C THR A 101 9.93 2.61 -4.83
N ILE A 102 10.05 2.02 -3.64
CA ILE A 102 9.11 2.28 -2.55
C ILE A 102 9.13 3.76 -2.18
N VAL A 103 10.31 4.33 -1.99
CA VAL A 103 10.44 5.75 -1.63
C VAL A 103 9.83 6.65 -2.70
N ILE A 104 10.05 6.33 -3.98
CA ILE A 104 9.51 7.12 -5.08
C ILE A 104 7.99 6.98 -5.16
N THR A 105 7.46 5.77 -4.93
CA THR A 105 6.03 5.54 -5.09
C THR A 105 5.19 6.03 -3.92
N ILE A 106 5.77 6.21 -2.72
CA ILE A 106 5.00 6.66 -1.56
C ILE A 106 4.24 7.97 -1.83
N PRO A 107 4.88 9.05 -2.33
CA PRO A 107 4.13 10.28 -2.64
C PRO A 107 3.07 10.07 -3.72
N ILE A 108 3.37 9.26 -4.71
CA ILE A 108 2.46 9.00 -5.82
C ILE A 108 1.21 8.26 -5.33
N THR A 109 1.41 7.20 -4.54
CA THR A 109 0.28 6.45 -4.00
C THR A 109 -0.49 7.26 -2.97
N PHE A 110 0.17 8.14 -2.22
CA PHE A 110 -0.51 9.05 -1.32
C PHE A 110 -1.48 9.97 -2.09
N LEU A 111 -1.01 10.57 -3.17
CA LEU A 111 -1.84 11.46 -3.97
C LEU A 111 -3.00 10.72 -4.63
N LEU A 112 -2.73 9.51 -5.13
CA LEU A 112 -3.75 8.69 -5.76
C LEU A 112 -4.81 8.25 -4.74
N THR A 113 -4.37 7.83 -3.54
CA THR A 113 -5.28 7.47 -2.46
C THR A 113 -6.14 8.66 -2.05
N LYS A 114 -5.52 9.82 -1.94
CA LYS A 114 -6.23 11.06 -1.61
C LYS A 114 -7.30 11.37 -2.66
N PHE A 115 -6.95 11.23 -3.93
CA PHE A 115 -7.88 11.49 -5.02
C PHE A 115 -9.10 10.55 -4.94
N ILE A 116 -8.86 9.27 -4.71
CA ILE A 116 -9.94 8.28 -4.65
C ILE A 116 -10.83 8.51 -3.43
N ILE A 117 -10.24 8.74 -2.27
CA ILE A 117 -10.99 8.85 -1.02
C ILE A 117 -11.68 10.21 -0.89
N LYS A 118 -11.00 11.29 -1.21
CA LYS A 118 -11.57 12.63 -1.11
C LYS A 118 -12.27 13.10 -2.37
N GLY A 119 -11.94 12.49 -3.50
CA GLY A 119 -12.53 12.89 -4.78
C GLY A 119 -11.95 14.18 -5.35
N LYS A 120 -10.78 14.59 -4.88
CA LYS A 120 -10.15 15.84 -5.35
C LYS A 120 -8.71 15.63 -5.72
#